data_9bc5f4995faf446d105dee80614b72f2
#
_entry.id   9bc5f4995faf446d105dee80614b72f2
#
_cell.length_a   1.000
_cell.length_b   1.000
_cell.length_c   1.000
_cell.angle_alpha   90.00
_cell.angle_beta   90.00
_cell.angle_gamma   90.00
#
_symmetry.space_group_name_H-M   'P 1'
#
loop_
_entity.id
_entity.type
_entity.pdbx_description
1 polymer ?
#
loop_
_entity_poly.entity_id
_entity_poly.type
_entity_poly.pdbx_seq_one_letter_code
_entity_poly.pdbx_strand_id
1 'polypeptide(L)'
;MPRLADVRCALAALVAMLVLPAAHAADWTPTPFQATYTVQWKGFNAGTSKLELRRTGADTWLYDSRNLARGVFRIAIPDTVTQTSELRFTNGRTQPLKFRGDDGGEATSRDVSLDFDWQRGRVTGTAGDRPVDLAAPADVQDPMSIQIAQMHAAATGHVPVRMHSIDKNEIKEYEFTRVGPERLKTALGELDTVVFESRRPGSSRVIRLWMAPSLGYLPVRAERRKGEKLEFVMAIRELQRG
;
A
#
# COMPACT_ATOMS: atom_id res chain seq x y z
N MET A 1 61.29 49.69 35.82
CA MET A 1 59.86 49.82 35.56
C MET A 1 59.63 49.80 34.06
N PRO A 2 59.18 48.74 33.52
CA PRO A 2 58.44 48.77 32.28
C PRO A 2 57.02 48.08 32.45
N ARG A 3 56.10 48.65 31.73
CA ARG A 3 54.68 48.37 31.74
C ARG A 3 54.38 47.09 30.98
N LEU A 4 53.51 46.28 31.58
CA LEU A 4 52.84 45.12 30.92
C LEU A 4 51.88 45.62 29.85
N ALA A 5 52.03 45.10 28.64
CA ALA A 5 51.10 45.30 27.55
C ALA A 5 50.16 44.09 27.46
N ASP A 6 48.86 44.38 27.51
CA ASP A 6 47.76 43.42 27.37
C ASP A 6 47.72 42.79 25.98
N VAL A 7 47.80 41.45 25.92
CA VAL A 7 47.49 40.68 24.73
C VAL A 7 46.09 40.09 24.93
N ARG A 8 45.08 40.74 24.38
CA ARG A 8 43.73 40.17 24.25
C ARG A 8 43.66 39.35 22.97
N CYS A 9 43.81 38.02 23.11
CA CYS A 9 43.47 37.10 22.04
C CYS A 9 41.94 36.97 21.96
N ALA A 10 41.35 37.53 20.93
CA ALA A 10 39.95 37.30 20.56
C ALA A 10 39.86 35.96 19.88
N LEU A 11 39.33 34.92 20.57
CA LEU A 11 38.90 33.68 19.96
C LEU A 11 37.55 33.93 19.25
N ALA A 12 37.58 34.10 17.95
CA ALA A 12 36.37 34.07 17.12
C ALA A 12 35.99 32.61 16.90
N ALA A 13 35.02 32.10 17.68
CA ALA A 13 34.41 30.80 17.46
C ALA A 13 33.52 30.86 16.23
N LEU A 14 34.01 30.36 15.11
CA LEU A 14 33.24 30.16 13.88
C LEU A 14 32.27 28.98 14.09
N VAL A 15 31.02 29.26 14.49
CA VAL A 15 29.97 28.28 14.50
C VAL A 15 29.53 28.05 13.06
N ALA A 16 30.11 27.03 12.42
CA ALA A 16 29.62 26.53 11.14
C ALA A 16 28.28 25.84 11.39
N MET A 17 27.16 26.54 11.15
CA MET A 17 25.85 25.93 11.02
C MET A 17 25.90 24.99 9.83
N LEU A 18 26.00 23.69 10.11
CA LEU A 18 25.70 22.64 9.16
C LEU A 18 24.19 22.75 8.83
N VAL A 19 23.88 23.48 7.78
CA VAL A 19 22.56 23.41 7.15
C VAL A 19 22.48 22.03 6.49
N LEU A 20 21.97 21.05 7.23
CA LEU A 20 21.56 19.79 6.63
C LEU A 20 20.52 20.12 5.55
N PRO A 21 20.74 19.71 4.29
CA PRO A 21 19.70 19.88 3.29
C PRO A 21 18.46 19.18 3.80
N ALA A 22 17.38 19.94 3.95
CA ALA A 22 16.06 19.35 4.15
C ALA A 22 15.87 18.37 2.99
N ALA A 23 15.86 17.07 3.29
CA ALA A 23 15.50 16.07 2.31
C ALA A 23 14.11 16.47 1.81
N HIS A 24 14.06 17.07 0.63
CA HIS A 24 12.79 17.31 -0.06
C HIS A 24 12.15 15.94 -0.14
N ALA A 25 10.96 15.82 0.42
CA ALA A 25 10.13 14.65 0.20
C ALA A 25 10.04 14.50 -1.32
N ALA A 26 10.75 13.51 -1.86
CA ALA A 26 10.84 13.32 -3.29
C ALA A 26 9.40 13.22 -3.80
N ASP A 27 9.11 13.90 -4.92
CA ASP A 27 7.82 13.81 -5.60
C ASP A 27 7.59 12.36 -6.04
N TRP A 28 7.16 11.53 -5.08
CA TRP A 28 6.88 10.13 -5.36
C TRP A 28 5.67 10.03 -6.29
N THR A 29 5.84 9.29 -7.36
CA THR A 29 4.77 8.93 -8.28
C THR A 29 4.76 7.42 -8.46
N PRO A 30 3.59 6.80 -8.72
CA PRO A 30 3.54 5.38 -9.05
C PRO A 30 4.42 5.07 -10.25
N THR A 31 5.09 3.93 -10.22
CA THR A 31 5.90 3.41 -11.33
C THR A 31 5.27 2.12 -11.82
N PRO A 32 5.17 1.86 -13.13
CA PRO A 32 4.65 0.60 -13.66
C PRO A 32 5.45 -0.59 -13.11
N PHE A 33 4.74 -1.65 -12.75
CA PHE A 33 5.36 -2.92 -12.35
C PHE A 33 4.44 -4.11 -12.62
N GLN A 34 5.05 -5.29 -12.71
CA GLN A 34 4.39 -6.57 -12.64
C GLN A 34 5.12 -7.42 -11.59
N ALA A 35 4.41 -7.85 -10.56
CA ALA A 35 4.97 -8.60 -9.44
C ALA A 35 4.19 -9.90 -9.22
N THR A 36 4.93 -11.01 -9.05
CA THR A 36 4.35 -12.30 -8.69
C THR A 36 4.68 -12.62 -7.25
N TYR A 37 3.69 -13.09 -6.50
CA TYR A 37 3.81 -13.46 -5.09
C TYR A 37 3.38 -14.91 -4.87
N THR A 38 4.02 -15.57 -3.91
CA THR A 38 3.47 -16.77 -3.29
C THR A 38 2.47 -16.39 -2.22
N VAL A 39 1.39 -17.15 -2.11
CA VAL A 39 0.33 -16.93 -1.12
C VAL A 39 0.25 -18.14 -0.20
N GLN A 40 0.27 -17.89 1.11
CA GLN A 40 0.08 -18.89 2.14
C GLN A 40 -1.14 -18.55 3.00
N TRP A 41 -1.90 -19.57 3.34
CA TRP A 41 -3.02 -19.50 4.26
C TRP A 41 -2.79 -20.47 5.42
N LYS A 42 -2.72 -19.93 6.65
CA LYS A 42 -2.46 -20.71 7.87
C LYS A 42 -1.27 -21.68 7.73
N GLY A 43 -0.19 -21.23 7.07
CA GLY A 43 1.05 -21.98 6.87
C GLY A 43 1.06 -22.90 5.63
N PHE A 44 -0.07 -23.11 4.96
CA PHE A 44 -0.13 -23.92 3.74
C PHE A 44 0.01 -23.05 2.49
N ASN A 45 0.71 -23.58 1.47
CA ASN A 45 0.77 -22.91 0.17
C ASN A 45 -0.64 -22.90 -0.47
N ALA A 46 -1.25 -21.73 -0.51
CA ALA A 46 -2.61 -21.53 -1.02
C ALA A 46 -2.63 -21.17 -2.51
N GLY A 47 -1.53 -20.65 -3.06
CA GLY A 47 -1.50 -20.27 -4.46
C GLY A 47 -0.49 -19.18 -4.80
N THR A 48 -0.82 -18.46 -5.87
CA THR A 48 -0.02 -17.31 -6.37
C THR A 48 -0.93 -16.12 -6.60
N SER A 49 -0.36 -14.92 -6.40
CA SER A 49 -0.99 -13.65 -6.74
C SER A 49 -0.08 -12.91 -7.73
N LYS A 50 -0.64 -12.43 -8.82
CA LYS A 50 0.05 -11.56 -9.77
C LYS A 50 -0.58 -10.19 -9.69
N LEU A 51 0.23 -9.18 -9.42
CA LEU A 51 -0.16 -7.78 -9.36
C LEU A 51 0.49 -7.04 -10.54
N GLU A 52 -0.28 -6.20 -11.21
CA GLU A 52 0.21 -5.39 -12.31
C GLU A 52 -0.32 -3.97 -12.20
N LEU A 53 0.58 -2.99 -12.12
CA LEU A 53 0.26 -1.58 -12.21
C LEU A 53 0.76 -1.04 -13.55
N ARG A 54 -0.13 -0.47 -14.34
CA ARG A 54 0.20 0.13 -15.63
C ARG A 54 -0.42 1.52 -15.79
N ARG A 55 0.29 2.39 -16.46
CA ARG A 55 -0.20 3.73 -16.77
C ARG A 55 -1.13 3.67 -17.98
N THR A 56 -2.29 4.32 -17.91
CA THR A 56 -3.29 4.35 -19.00
C THR A 56 -3.51 5.74 -19.57
N GLY A 57 -3.04 6.78 -18.89
CA GLY A 57 -3.13 8.17 -19.34
C GLY A 57 -2.14 9.07 -18.60
N ALA A 58 -2.31 10.37 -18.69
CA ALA A 58 -1.40 11.34 -18.07
C ALA A 58 -1.32 11.18 -16.55
N ASP A 59 -2.46 11.00 -15.90
CA ASP A 59 -2.61 10.83 -14.45
C ASP A 59 -3.42 9.58 -14.07
N THR A 60 -3.80 8.76 -15.05
CA THR A 60 -4.64 7.57 -14.87
C THR A 60 -3.84 6.28 -14.93
N TRP A 61 -4.25 5.34 -14.10
CA TRP A 61 -3.59 4.06 -13.89
C TRP A 61 -4.61 2.95 -13.81
N LEU A 62 -4.18 1.74 -14.18
CA LEU A 62 -4.92 0.52 -13.96
C LEU A 62 -4.09 -0.40 -13.07
N TYR A 63 -4.69 -0.85 -11.97
CA TYR A 63 -4.07 -1.77 -11.03
C TYR A 63 -4.87 -3.07 -10.98
N ASP A 64 -4.25 -4.14 -11.50
CA ASP A 64 -4.86 -5.47 -11.63
C ASP A 64 -4.26 -6.45 -10.64
N SER A 65 -5.10 -7.34 -10.12
CA SER A 65 -4.73 -8.51 -9.33
C SER A 65 -5.35 -9.76 -9.92
N ARG A 66 -4.53 -10.80 -10.07
CA ARG A 66 -4.97 -12.16 -10.48
C ARG A 66 -4.46 -13.18 -9.48
N ASN A 67 -5.37 -13.87 -8.83
CA ASN A 67 -5.07 -14.81 -7.76
C ASN A 67 -5.49 -16.21 -8.19
N LEU A 68 -4.53 -17.13 -8.20
CA LEU A 68 -4.71 -18.54 -8.58
C LEU A 68 -4.53 -19.43 -7.36
N ALA A 69 -5.57 -20.14 -6.97
CA ALA A 69 -5.50 -21.13 -5.92
C ALA A 69 -4.72 -22.37 -6.36
N ARG A 70 -4.09 -23.07 -5.40
CA ARG A 70 -3.38 -24.35 -5.63
C ARG A 70 -3.85 -25.45 -4.68
N GLY A 71 -3.63 -26.69 -5.12
CA GLY A 71 -3.93 -27.89 -4.30
C GLY A 71 -5.40 -27.93 -3.87
N VAL A 72 -5.63 -28.24 -2.62
CA VAL A 72 -6.98 -28.37 -2.04
C VAL A 72 -7.77 -27.05 -2.05
N PHE A 73 -7.10 -25.90 -2.14
CA PHE A 73 -7.77 -24.60 -2.20
C PHE A 73 -8.53 -24.39 -3.51
N ARG A 74 -8.17 -25.11 -4.59
CA ARG A 74 -8.90 -25.08 -5.86
C ARG A 74 -10.31 -25.68 -5.77
N ILE A 75 -10.58 -26.50 -4.77
CA ILE A 75 -11.94 -27.05 -4.54
C ILE A 75 -12.89 -25.92 -4.13
N ALA A 76 -12.39 -24.94 -3.35
CA ALA A 76 -13.18 -23.82 -2.87
C ALA A 76 -13.10 -22.58 -3.80
N ILE A 77 -12.03 -22.46 -4.58
CA ILE A 77 -11.76 -21.37 -5.51
C ILE A 77 -11.25 -22.02 -6.81
N PRO A 78 -12.16 -22.51 -7.67
CA PRO A 78 -11.78 -23.28 -8.88
C PRO A 78 -11.10 -22.39 -9.93
N ASP A 79 -11.55 -21.14 -10.07
CA ASP A 79 -11.11 -20.20 -11.07
C ASP A 79 -10.23 -19.08 -10.52
N THR A 80 -9.80 -18.20 -11.39
CA THR A 80 -8.98 -17.06 -11.05
C THR A 80 -9.82 -15.97 -10.38
N VAL A 81 -9.48 -15.62 -9.15
CA VAL A 81 -10.04 -14.42 -8.50
C VAL A 81 -9.35 -13.19 -9.08
N THR A 82 -10.11 -12.27 -9.61
CA THR A 82 -9.59 -11.03 -10.19
C THR A 82 -10.07 -9.79 -9.47
N GLN A 83 -9.23 -8.79 -9.41
CA GLN A 83 -9.59 -7.45 -8.94
C GLN A 83 -8.92 -6.43 -9.84
N THR A 84 -9.65 -5.40 -10.19
CA THR A 84 -9.16 -4.31 -11.03
C THR A 84 -9.59 -2.99 -10.43
N SER A 85 -8.65 -2.06 -10.29
CA SER A 85 -8.89 -0.68 -9.90
C SER A 85 -8.40 0.26 -11.00
N GLU A 86 -9.33 1.02 -11.60
CA GLU A 86 -8.99 2.22 -12.36
C GLU A 86 -8.83 3.36 -11.37
N LEU A 87 -7.70 4.03 -11.36
CA LEU A 87 -7.42 5.11 -10.42
C LEU A 87 -6.73 6.30 -11.10
N ARG A 88 -6.89 7.45 -10.48
CA ARG A 88 -6.11 8.66 -10.80
C ARG A 88 -5.09 8.90 -9.70
N PHE A 89 -3.87 9.28 -10.09
CA PHE A 89 -2.85 9.77 -9.17
C PHE A 89 -2.41 11.15 -9.62
N THR A 90 -2.72 12.17 -8.81
CA THR A 90 -2.37 13.56 -9.10
C THR A 90 -2.16 14.32 -7.81
N ASN A 91 -1.14 15.20 -7.77
CA ASN A 91 -0.79 16.02 -6.60
C ASN A 91 -0.65 15.20 -5.30
N GLY A 92 -0.04 14.01 -5.38
CA GLY A 92 0.14 13.12 -4.24
C GLY A 92 -1.14 12.43 -3.74
N ARG A 93 -2.23 12.49 -4.48
CA ARG A 93 -3.51 11.89 -4.09
C ARG A 93 -3.86 10.73 -5.00
N THR A 94 -4.20 9.61 -4.38
CA THR A 94 -4.77 8.43 -5.04
C THR A 94 -6.29 8.55 -4.98
N GLN A 95 -6.94 8.53 -6.14
CA GLN A 95 -8.39 8.59 -6.27
C GLN A 95 -8.85 7.40 -7.12
N PRO A 96 -9.48 6.37 -6.54
CA PRO A 96 -10.12 5.33 -7.35
C PRO A 96 -11.24 5.94 -8.20
N LEU A 97 -11.40 5.43 -9.41
CA LEU A 97 -12.47 5.82 -10.35
C LEU A 97 -13.46 4.67 -10.49
N LYS A 98 -12.93 3.44 -10.63
CA LYS A 98 -13.76 2.23 -10.71
C LYS A 98 -13.05 1.08 -10.04
N PHE A 99 -13.81 0.22 -9.40
CA PHE A 99 -13.33 -1.06 -8.86
C PHE A 99 -14.22 -2.19 -9.35
N ARG A 100 -13.59 -3.28 -9.79
CA ARG A 100 -14.25 -4.53 -10.19
C ARG A 100 -13.55 -5.68 -9.49
N GLY A 101 -14.32 -6.54 -8.87
CA GLY A 101 -13.83 -7.75 -8.21
C GLY A 101 -14.71 -8.94 -8.59
N ASP A 102 -14.07 -10.00 -9.06
CA ASP A 102 -14.67 -11.28 -9.43
C ASP A 102 -14.04 -12.34 -8.52
N ASP A 103 -14.85 -13.09 -7.81
CA ASP A 103 -14.39 -14.12 -6.86
C ASP A 103 -14.03 -15.46 -7.53
N GLY A 104 -14.12 -15.54 -8.85
CA GLY A 104 -13.82 -16.72 -9.65
C GLY A 104 -14.90 -17.82 -9.54
N GLY A 105 -16.11 -17.47 -9.11
CA GLY A 105 -17.25 -18.35 -9.08
C GLY A 105 -18.19 -18.16 -10.27
N GLU A 106 -18.99 -19.15 -10.60
CA GLU A 106 -20.04 -18.99 -11.63
C GLU A 106 -21.14 -18.01 -11.18
N ALA A 107 -21.39 -17.92 -9.87
CA ALA A 107 -22.38 -17.01 -9.30
C ALA A 107 -21.78 -15.67 -8.96
N THR A 108 -22.39 -14.58 -9.47
CA THR A 108 -21.95 -13.20 -9.25
C THR A 108 -22.30 -12.64 -7.86
N SER A 109 -22.89 -13.46 -6.98
CA SER A 109 -23.36 -13.06 -5.64
C SER A 109 -22.26 -12.55 -4.69
N ARG A 110 -21.00 -12.69 -5.07
CA ARG A 110 -19.83 -12.15 -4.33
C ARG A 110 -19.00 -11.17 -5.11
N ASP A 111 -19.34 -10.92 -6.37
CA ASP A 111 -18.66 -9.93 -7.20
C ASP A 111 -18.91 -8.53 -6.69
N VAL A 112 -17.98 -7.64 -6.97
CA VAL A 112 -18.06 -6.24 -6.54
C VAL A 112 -17.83 -5.34 -7.74
N SER A 113 -18.74 -4.39 -7.94
CA SER A 113 -18.66 -3.38 -8.99
C SER A 113 -18.94 -2.02 -8.38
N LEU A 114 -17.94 -1.15 -8.30
CA LEU A 114 -18.04 0.17 -7.68
C LEU A 114 -17.58 1.25 -8.65
N ASP A 115 -18.28 2.35 -8.67
CA ASP A 115 -17.94 3.58 -9.37
C ASP A 115 -17.83 4.74 -8.37
N PHE A 116 -16.79 5.58 -8.50
CA PHE A 116 -16.48 6.67 -7.58
C PHE A 116 -16.76 8.01 -8.27
N ASP A 117 -17.79 8.69 -7.84
CA ASP A 117 -18.15 10.04 -8.30
C ASP A 117 -17.59 11.09 -7.33
N TRP A 118 -16.42 11.60 -7.64
CA TRP A 118 -15.72 12.58 -6.82
C TRP A 118 -16.39 13.97 -6.84
N GLN A 119 -17.18 14.27 -7.87
CA GLN A 119 -17.92 15.55 -7.94
C GLN A 119 -19.11 15.54 -7.00
N ARG A 120 -19.83 14.40 -6.92
CA ARG A 120 -20.98 14.22 -6.03
C ARG A 120 -20.59 13.70 -4.66
N GLY A 121 -19.33 13.29 -4.45
CA GLY A 121 -18.86 12.68 -3.21
C GLY A 121 -19.57 11.36 -2.91
N ARG A 122 -19.73 10.49 -3.90
CA ARG A 122 -20.46 9.23 -3.78
C ARG A 122 -19.67 8.04 -4.33
N VAL A 123 -19.87 6.88 -3.67
CA VAL A 123 -19.52 5.57 -4.23
C VAL A 123 -20.80 4.82 -4.49
N THR A 124 -21.00 4.39 -5.73
CA THR A 124 -22.21 3.68 -6.16
C THR A 124 -21.85 2.36 -6.83
N GLY A 125 -22.81 1.42 -6.90
CA GLY A 125 -22.59 0.15 -7.57
C GLY A 125 -23.26 -1.02 -6.88
N THR A 126 -22.58 -2.18 -6.88
CA THR A 126 -23.06 -3.42 -6.26
C THR A 126 -21.94 -4.16 -5.51
N ALA A 127 -22.28 -4.84 -4.43
CA ALA A 127 -21.43 -5.79 -3.75
C ALA A 127 -22.21 -7.11 -3.60
N GLY A 128 -22.01 -8.02 -4.54
CA GLY A 128 -22.91 -9.13 -4.80
C GLY A 128 -24.28 -8.63 -5.19
N ASP A 129 -25.32 -9.17 -4.54
CA ASP A 129 -26.72 -8.79 -4.78
C ASP A 129 -27.14 -7.50 -4.04
N ARG A 130 -26.22 -6.84 -3.32
CA ARG A 130 -26.53 -5.65 -2.52
C ARG A 130 -26.16 -4.39 -3.28
N PRO A 131 -27.06 -3.43 -3.42
CA PRO A 131 -26.73 -2.12 -3.96
C PRO A 131 -25.78 -1.38 -3.00
N VAL A 132 -24.88 -0.62 -3.57
CA VAL A 132 -23.98 0.30 -2.86
C VAL A 132 -24.33 1.72 -3.28
N ASP A 133 -24.60 2.57 -2.31
CA ASP A 133 -24.76 4.01 -2.49
C ASP A 133 -24.36 4.73 -1.20
N LEU A 134 -23.09 5.10 -1.11
CA LEU A 134 -22.45 5.61 0.10
C LEU A 134 -21.86 7.00 -0.14
N ALA A 135 -21.89 7.84 0.90
CA ALA A 135 -21.09 9.07 0.90
C ALA A 135 -19.60 8.70 0.90
N ALA A 136 -18.84 9.30 0.00
CA ALA A 136 -17.42 9.05 -0.17
C ALA A 136 -16.58 10.06 0.62
N PRO A 137 -15.86 9.66 1.70
CA PRO A 137 -14.79 10.49 2.27
C PRO A 137 -13.77 10.88 1.20
N ALA A 138 -13.15 12.06 1.36
CA ALA A 138 -12.20 12.59 0.38
C ALA A 138 -10.96 11.71 0.13
N ASP A 139 -10.69 10.77 1.04
CA ASP A 139 -9.56 9.84 1.04
C ASP A 139 -9.98 8.38 0.84
N VAL A 140 -11.26 8.13 0.48
CA VAL A 140 -11.74 6.75 0.32
C VAL A 140 -10.99 6.01 -0.78
N GLN A 141 -10.61 4.79 -0.49
CA GLN A 141 -9.92 3.87 -1.39
C GLN A 141 -10.75 2.61 -1.62
N ASP A 142 -10.53 1.97 -2.76
CA ASP A 142 -10.94 0.59 -2.97
C ASP A 142 -9.87 -0.40 -2.43
N PRO A 143 -10.14 -1.73 -2.40
CA PRO A 143 -9.20 -2.71 -1.89
C PRO A 143 -7.84 -2.78 -2.59
N MET A 144 -7.72 -2.26 -3.82
CA MET A 144 -6.50 -2.22 -4.59
C MET A 144 -5.80 -0.86 -4.48
N SER A 145 -6.52 0.24 -4.69
CA SER A 145 -5.96 1.59 -4.69
C SER A 145 -5.37 2.00 -3.34
N ILE A 146 -5.86 1.43 -2.22
CA ILE A 146 -5.30 1.68 -0.89
C ILE A 146 -3.81 1.34 -0.81
N GLN A 147 -3.32 0.34 -1.54
CA GLN A 147 -1.90 0.02 -1.57
C GLN A 147 -1.08 1.15 -2.19
N ILE A 148 -1.58 1.79 -3.26
CA ILE A 148 -0.90 2.92 -3.90
C ILE A 148 -0.86 4.13 -2.96
N ALA A 149 -1.96 4.39 -2.24
CA ALA A 149 -2.00 5.44 -1.22
C ALA A 149 -1.02 5.16 -0.07
N GLN A 150 -0.90 3.91 0.39
CA GLN A 150 0.06 3.50 1.41
C GLN A 150 1.51 3.60 0.92
N MET A 151 1.81 3.23 -0.33
CA MET A 151 3.13 3.40 -0.94
C MET A 151 3.54 4.88 -0.98
N HIS A 152 2.62 5.76 -1.38
CA HIS A 152 2.84 7.21 -1.37
C HIS A 152 3.09 7.74 0.06
N ALA A 153 2.23 7.38 1.03
CA ALA A 153 2.38 7.82 2.42
C ALA A 153 3.72 7.35 3.02
N ALA A 154 4.14 6.12 2.72
CA ALA A 154 5.41 5.58 3.16
C ALA A 154 6.60 6.31 2.54
N ALA A 155 6.54 6.60 1.23
CA ALA A 155 7.61 7.27 0.49
C ALA A 155 7.80 8.73 0.89
N THR A 156 6.71 9.43 1.19
CA THR A 156 6.73 10.85 1.59
C THR A 156 6.84 11.06 3.10
N GLY A 157 6.84 9.98 3.88
CA GLY A 157 6.93 10.06 5.34
C GLY A 157 5.66 10.59 6.03
N HIS A 158 4.53 10.67 5.32
CA HIS A 158 3.24 11.08 5.88
C HIS A 158 2.58 9.93 6.64
N VAL A 159 3.24 9.44 7.68
CA VAL A 159 2.76 8.41 8.60
C VAL A 159 3.01 8.83 10.04
N PRO A 160 2.10 8.56 10.99
CA PRO A 160 0.86 7.80 10.84
C PRO A 160 -0.20 8.55 10.02
N VAL A 161 -1.02 7.80 9.29
CA VAL A 161 -2.13 8.36 8.51
C VAL A 161 -3.36 7.48 8.64
N ARG A 162 -4.53 8.10 8.66
CA ARG A 162 -5.82 7.42 8.57
C ARG A 162 -6.29 7.43 7.13
N MET A 163 -6.82 6.30 6.68
CA MET A 163 -7.32 6.09 5.33
C MET A 163 -8.65 5.37 5.40
N HIS A 164 -9.60 5.78 4.59
CA HIS A 164 -10.86 5.06 4.43
C HIS A 164 -10.73 4.04 3.30
N SER A 165 -11.28 2.86 3.49
CA SER A 165 -11.39 1.86 2.42
C SER A 165 -12.79 1.28 2.42
N ILE A 166 -13.35 1.13 1.22
CA ILE A 166 -14.61 0.43 1.04
C ILE A 166 -14.35 -1.08 1.05
N ASP A 167 -15.07 -1.79 1.89
CA ASP A 167 -15.08 -3.25 1.97
C ASP A 167 -16.52 -3.71 1.74
N LYS A 168 -16.78 -4.22 0.54
CA LYS A 168 -18.13 -4.56 0.06
C LYS A 168 -19.04 -3.32 0.05
N ASN A 169 -19.97 -3.24 1.00
CA ASN A 169 -20.97 -2.18 1.12
C ASN A 169 -20.76 -1.29 2.36
N GLU A 170 -19.55 -1.26 2.93
CA GLU A 170 -19.19 -0.46 4.10
C GLU A 170 -17.89 0.28 3.88
N ILE A 171 -17.81 1.52 4.31
CA ILE A 171 -16.54 2.27 4.38
C ILE A 171 -15.98 2.12 5.78
N LYS A 172 -14.72 1.70 5.87
CA LYS A 172 -13.99 1.44 7.12
C LYS A 172 -12.75 2.31 7.17
N GLU A 173 -12.47 2.86 8.35
CA GLU A 173 -11.24 3.59 8.63
C GLU A 173 -10.12 2.60 9.00
N TYR A 174 -8.93 2.85 8.47
CA TYR A 174 -7.70 2.15 8.78
C TYR A 174 -6.62 3.14 9.20
N GLU A 175 -5.89 2.81 10.23
CA GLU A 175 -4.69 3.54 10.64
C GLU A 175 -3.47 2.83 10.04
N PHE A 176 -2.65 3.58 9.32
CA PHE A 176 -1.41 3.11 8.73
C PHE A 176 -0.23 3.75 9.45
N THR A 177 0.60 2.92 10.11
CA THR A 177 1.68 3.36 10.99
C THR A 177 3.00 2.71 10.63
N ARG A 178 4.10 3.42 10.87
CA ARG A 178 5.45 2.91 10.70
C ARG A 178 5.88 2.15 11.96
N VAL A 179 6.41 0.92 11.78
CA VAL A 179 6.99 0.11 12.84
C VAL A 179 8.50 0.32 12.94
N GLY A 180 9.23 0.16 11.83
CA GLY A 180 10.67 0.35 11.80
C GLY A 180 11.34 -0.31 10.60
N PRO A 181 12.67 -0.16 10.47
CA PRO A 181 13.44 -0.81 9.42
C PRO A 181 13.61 -2.31 9.73
N GLU A 182 13.63 -3.13 8.69
CA GLU A 182 13.97 -4.55 8.79
C GLU A 182 14.62 -5.00 7.48
N ARG A 183 15.73 -5.75 7.57
CA ARG A 183 16.35 -6.37 6.42
C ARG A 183 15.71 -7.73 6.19
N LEU A 184 15.15 -7.92 4.99
CA LEU A 184 14.35 -9.09 4.66
C LEU A 184 15.01 -9.89 3.54
N LYS A 185 15.18 -11.20 3.75
CA LYS A 185 15.58 -12.15 2.71
C LYS A 185 14.35 -12.50 1.87
N THR A 186 14.43 -12.23 0.57
CA THR A 186 13.34 -12.49 -0.40
C THR A 186 13.84 -13.35 -1.56
N ALA A 187 12.95 -13.75 -2.45
CA ALA A 187 13.32 -14.39 -3.70
C ALA A 187 14.06 -13.44 -4.68
N LEU A 188 13.99 -12.12 -4.45
CA LEU A 188 14.73 -11.10 -5.21
C LEU A 188 16.12 -10.80 -4.59
N GLY A 189 16.52 -11.51 -3.55
CA GLY A 189 17.70 -11.23 -2.75
C GLY A 189 17.37 -10.60 -1.40
N GLU A 190 18.40 -10.11 -0.71
CA GLU A 190 18.23 -9.36 0.54
C GLU A 190 17.86 -7.91 0.24
N LEU A 191 16.78 -7.43 0.86
CA LEU A 191 16.27 -6.09 0.69
C LEU A 191 16.17 -5.38 2.04
N ASP A 192 16.61 -4.12 2.06
CA ASP A 192 16.28 -3.22 3.15
C ASP A 192 14.83 -2.80 2.99
N THR A 193 14.05 -3.00 4.04
CA THR A 193 12.61 -2.70 4.07
C THR A 193 12.28 -1.80 5.24
N VAL A 194 11.14 -1.14 5.12
CA VAL A 194 10.49 -0.49 6.26
C VAL A 194 9.18 -1.24 6.50
N VAL A 195 8.97 -1.61 7.76
CA VAL A 195 7.75 -2.32 8.18
C VAL A 195 6.70 -1.30 8.56
N PHE A 196 5.50 -1.51 8.04
CA PHE A 196 4.30 -0.75 8.37
C PHE A 196 3.20 -1.68 8.85
N GLU A 197 2.31 -1.16 9.67
CA GLU A 197 1.07 -1.82 10.06
C GLU A 197 -0.14 -1.03 9.60
N SER A 198 -1.12 -1.77 9.06
CA SER A 198 -2.45 -1.26 8.75
C SER A 198 -3.47 -1.94 9.66
N ARG A 199 -4.21 -1.16 10.43
CA ARG A 199 -5.14 -1.66 11.45
C ARG A 199 -6.44 -0.88 11.40
N ARG A 200 -7.55 -1.58 11.50
CA ARG A 200 -8.85 -0.96 11.77
C ARG A 200 -9.00 -0.73 13.28
N PRO A 201 -9.40 0.46 13.74
CA PRO A 201 -9.69 0.70 15.14
C PRO A 201 -10.65 -0.36 15.72
N GLY A 202 -10.34 -0.87 16.91
CA GLY A 202 -11.11 -1.93 17.58
C GLY A 202 -10.99 -3.33 16.98
N SER A 203 -10.20 -3.54 15.93
CA SER A 203 -9.98 -4.85 15.34
C SER A 203 -8.77 -5.56 15.95
N SER A 204 -8.92 -6.87 16.21
CA SER A 204 -7.79 -7.73 16.54
C SER A 204 -6.96 -8.15 15.31
N ARG A 205 -7.41 -7.81 14.09
CA ARG A 205 -6.67 -8.08 12.85
C ARG A 205 -5.76 -6.92 12.51
N VAL A 206 -4.52 -7.26 12.14
CA VAL A 206 -3.48 -6.33 11.68
C VAL A 206 -2.93 -6.86 10.37
N ILE A 207 -2.71 -5.97 9.42
CA ILE A 207 -1.93 -6.24 8.21
C ILE A 207 -0.57 -5.60 8.41
N ARG A 208 0.49 -6.39 8.32
CA ARG A 208 1.88 -5.93 8.36
C ARG A 208 2.47 -5.99 6.98
N LEU A 209 3.11 -4.91 6.53
CA LEU A 209 3.68 -4.74 5.21
C LEU A 209 5.17 -4.44 5.33
N TRP A 210 6.02 -5.23 4.67
CA TRP A 210 7.43 -4.95 4.46
C TRP A 210 7.58 -4.27 3.11
N MET A 211 7.84 -2.98 3.13
CA MET A 211 7.89 -2.15 1.93
C MET A 211 9.35 -1.78 1.64
N ALA A 212 9.80 -2.02 0.41
CA ALA A 212 11.19 -1.77 0.01
C ALA A 212 11.35 -0.37 -0.61
N PRO A 213 12.09 0.56 0.03
CA PRO A 213 12.33 1.91 -0.52
C PRO A 213 12.99 1.86 -1.91
N SER A 214 13.94 0.95 -2.14
CA SER A 214 14.61 0.76 -3.43
C SER A 214 13.67 0.33 -4.56
N LEU A 215 12.48 -0.16 -4.20
CA LEU A 215 11.44 -0.58 -5.14
C LEU A 215 10.23 0.38 -5.14
N GLY A 216 10.42 1.64 -4.74
CA GLY A 216 9.35 2.63 -4.66
C GLY A 216 8.32 2.31 -3.58
N TYR A 217 8.76 1.70 -2.48
CA TYR A 217 7.93 1.21 -1.38
C TYR A 217 6.92 0.13 -1.78
N LEU A 218 7.22 -0.64 -2.84
CA LEU A 218 6.43 -1.83 -3.16
C LEU A 218 6.48 -2.81 -1.97
N PRO A 219 5.32 -3.32 -1.50
CA PRO A 219 5.31 -4.37 -0.49
C PRO A 219 5.93 -5.67 -1.03
N VAL A 220 7.04 -6.09 -0.46
CA VAL A 220 7.73 -7.35 -0.81
C VAL A 220 7.27 -8.51 0.05
N ARG A 221 6.62 -8.20 1.17
CA ARG A 221 5.92 -9.16 2.02
C ARG A 221 4.71 -8.48 2.66
N ALA A 222 3.62 -9.22 2.77
CA ALA A 222 2.45 -8.84 3.54
C ALA A 222 2.03 -10.00 4.44
N GLU A 223 1.65 -9.70 5.69
CA GLU A 223 1.09 -10.65 6.63
C GLU A 223 -0.22 -10.13 7.17
N ARG A 224 -1.20 -11.02 7.32
CA ARG A 224 -2.40 -10.74 8.11
C ARG A 224 -2.39 -11.60 9.36
N ARG A 225 -2.51 -10.93 10.50
CA ARG A 225 -2.57 -11.56 11.82
C ARG A 225 -3.90 -11.27 12.51
N LYS A 226 -4.35 -12.19 13.34
CA LYS A 226 -5.45 -12.00 14.30
C LYS A 226 -4.92 -12.34 15.69
N GLY A 227 -4.61 -11.32 16.50
CA GLY A 227 -3.77 -11.49 17.69
C GLY A 227 -2.41 -12.10 17.30
N GLU A 228 -1.99 -13.12 18.03
CA GLU A 228 -0.74 -13.86 17.75
C GLU A 228 -0.83 -14.79 16.51
N LYS A 229 -2.02 -15.06 16.00
CA LYS A 229 -2.24 -16.04 14.94
C LYS A 229 -1.97 -15.45 13.56
N LEU A 230 -0.97 -16.01 12.86
CA LEU A 230 -0.71 -15.71 11.46
C LEU A 230 -1.75 -16.42 10.58
N GLU A 231 -2.56 -15.63 9.86
CA GLU A 231 -3.62 -16.15 9.00
C GLU A 231 -3.21 -16.23 7.53
N PHE A 232 -2.44 -15.24 7.06
CA PHE A 232 -2.14 -15.08 5.64
C PHE A 232 -0.74 -14.49 5.47
N VAL A 233 -0.01 -14.98 4.49
CA VAL A 233 1.28 -14.41 4.05
C VAL A 233 1.28 -14.29 2.55
N MET A 234 1.72 -13.15 2.06
CA MET A 234 2.05 -12.92 0.67
C MET A 234 3.54 -12.51 0.60
N ALA A 235 4.34 -13.20 -0.18
CA ALA A 235 5.77 -12.94 -0.31
C ALA A 235 6.17 -12.85 -1.78
N ILE A 236 6.95 -11.81 -2.11
CA ILE A 236 7.37 -11.55 -3.48
C ILE A 236 8.24 -12.68 -4.01
N ARG A 237 8.03 -13.05 -5.26
CA ARG A 237 8.78 -14.07 -5.97
C ARG A 237 9.50 -13.52 -7.20
N GLU A 238 8.80 -12.71 -7.98
CA GLU A 238 9.30 -12.15 -9.23
C GLU A 238 8.85 -10.69 -9.34
N LEU A 239 9.67 -9.85 -9.97
CA LEU A 239 9.37 -8.45 -10.22
C LEU A 239 9.90 -8.04 -11.60
N GLN A 240 9.03 -7.44 -12.39
CA GLN A 240 9.39 -6.72 -13.62
C GLN A 240 8.98 -5.26 -13.43
N ARG A 241 9.85 -4.34 -13.81
CA ARG A 241 9.59 -2.89 -13.78
C ARG A 241 9.62 -2.37 -15.22
N GLY A 242 8.68 -1.50 -15.57
CA GLY A 242 8.64 -0.78 -16.82
C GLY A 242 9.64 0.36 -16.85
#